data_f1684f1f1095afa095b3cf4cfbc8ced3
#
_entry.id   f1684f1f1095afa095b3cf4cfbc8ced3
#
_cell.length_a   1.000
_cell.length_b   1.000
_cell.length_c   1.000
_cell.angle_alpha   90.00
_cell.angle_beta   90.00
_cell.angle_gamma   90.00
#
_symmetry.space_group_name_H-M   'P 1'
#
loop_
_entity.id
_entity.type
_entity.pdbx_description
1 polymer ?
#
loop_
_entity_poly.entity_id
_entity_poly.type
_entity_poly.pdbx_seq_one_letter_code
_entity_poly.pdbx_strand_id
1 'polypeptide(L)'
;MSRKRIHRYFAGILALGVLGAGFSWAQAPAQPSPEYKPQFADDPARSDSEAQALGYMRVVLRAQNTYKKRHSHYAESLHALAGTGSFTKRMAQTTDRGDYTASFLYRRESPDREQFALTMTPKHLDSSHRSFFAEEDGAIHADDQKPASLDSPKVR
;
A
#
# COMPACT_ATOMS: atom_id res chain seq x y z
N MET A 1 9.32 50.22 58.90
CA MET A 1 10.17 49.81 60.01
C MET A 1 10.87 48.50 59.72
N SER A 2 12.10 48.58 59.71
CA SER A 2 13.19 47.70 60.16
C SER A 2 13.59 46.61 59.19
N ARG A 3 14.63 46.81 58.48
CA ARG A 3 16.08 46.51 58.70
C ARG A 3 16.47 45.03 58.54
N LYS A 4 17.28 44.85 57.46
CA LYS A 4 18.65 44.27 57.46
C LYS A 4 18.73 42.77 57.80
N ARG A 5 19.48 41.95 57.09
CA ARG A 5 20.91 41.98 56.80
C ARG A 5 21.35 41.03 55.74
N ILE A 6 22.31 41.43 54.98
CA ILE A 6 23.23 40.77 54.08
C ILE A 6 24.03 39.70 54.84
N HIS A 7 24.23 38.52 54.15
CA HIS A 7 25.53 37.81 54.35
C HIS A 7 25.91 37.12 53.02
N ARG A 8 27.01 37.57 52.48
CA ARG A 8 27.84 36.98 51.43
C ARG A 8 28.67 35.87 52.03
N TYR A 9 28.87 34.74 51.41
CA TYR A 9 30.08 33.89 51.41
C TYR A 9 29.93 32.95 50.16
N PHE A 10 30.80 33.17 49.16
CA PHE A 10 32.02 32.48 48.81
C PHE A 10 31.86 31.07 48.26
N ALA A 11 32.07 31.01 46.96
CA ALA A 11 33.03 30.20 46.20
C ALA A 11 33.05 28.68 46.46
N GLY A 12 32.79 27.95 45.40
CA GLY A 12 33.11 26.54 45.25
C GLY A 12 32.87 26.11 43.81
N ILE A 13 33.87 26.33 42.96
CA ILE A 13 33.94 25.76 41.62
C ILE A 13 34.21 24.26 41.77
N LEU A 14 33.28 23.42 41.42
CA LEU A 14 33.53 22.01 41.21
C LEU A 14 33.08 21.65 39.79
N ALA A 15 34.05 21.65 38.88
CA ALA A 15 33.89 21.16 37.54
C ALA A 15 33.78 19.62 37.60
N LEU A 16 32.56 19.09 37.51
CA LEU A 16 32.33 17.67 37.23
C LEU A 16 32.24 17.51 35.73
N GLY A 17 33.30 16.97 35.13
CA GLY A 17 33.30 16.50 33.75
C GLY A 17 32.33 15.32 33.60
N VAL A 18 31.21 15.56 32.93
CA VAL A 18 30.32 14.50 32.47
C VAL A 18 30.97 13.91 31.23
N LEU A 19 31.65 12.78 31.39
CA LEU A 19 31.99 11.88 30.27
C LEU A 19 30.70 11.37 29.68
N GLY A 20 30.26 12.02 28.60
CA GLY A 20 29.17 11.54 27.74
C GLY A 20 29.58 10.23 27.06
N ALA A 21 29.24 9.10 27.67
CA ALA A 21 29.25 7.83 26.96
C ALA A 21 28.21 7.90 25.86
N GLY A 22 28.64 8.19 24.62
CA GLY A 22 27.82 8.10 23.42
C GLY A 22 27.39 6.65 23.25
N PHE A 23 26.15 6.34 23.57
CA PHE A 23 25.53 5.10 23.17
C PHE A 23 25.34 5.16 21.65
N SER A 24 26.33 4.72 20.90
CA SER A 24 26.15 4.34 19.51
C SER A 24 25.14 3.18 19.49
N TRP A 25 23.92 3.49 19.09
CA TRP A 25 22.97 2.47 18.69
C TRP A 25 23.53 1.86 17.41
N ALA A 26 24.27 0.77 17.54
CA ALA A 26 24.66 -0.04 16.42
C ALA A 26 23.35 -0.52 15.78
N GLN A 27 23.01 0.04 14.62
CA GLN A 27 21.95 -0.50 13.79
C GLN A 27 22.31 -1.94 13.50
N ALA A 28 21.51 -2.86 14.00
CA ALA A 28 21.64 -4.26 13.65
C ALA A 28 21.64 -4.35 12.11
N PRO A 29 22.56 -5.11 11.51
CA PRO A 29 22.56 -5.29 10.06
C PRO A 29 21.16 -5.73 9.64
N ALA A 30 20.59 -5.01 8.65
CA ALA A 30 19.30 -5.35 8.09
C ALA A 30 19.37 -6.82 7.65
N GLN A 31 18.57 -7.68 8.25
CA GLN A 31 18.48 -9.06 7.84
C GLN A 31 18.00 -9.05 6.39
N PRO A 32 18.66 -9.78 5.48
CA PRO A 32 18.18 -9.89 4.11
C PRO A 32 16.74 -10.41 4.17
N SER A 33 15.81 -9.68 3.58
CA SER A 33 14.43 -10.14 3.42
C SER A 33 14.47 -11.50 2.72
N PRO A 34 13.68 -12.48 3.15
CA PRO A 34 13.64 -13.78 2.48
C PRO A 34 13.34 -13.52 1.00
N GLU A 35 14.20 -14.07 0.14
CA GLU A 35 14.04 -13.96 -1.32
C GLU A 35 12.65 -14.50 -1.70
N TYR A 36 11.85 -13.70 -2.38
CA TYR A 36 10.53 -14.11 -2.85
C TYR A 36 10.66 -15.31 -3.77
N LYS A 37 9.92 -16.39 -3.46
CA LYS A 37 9.84 -17.57 -4.30
C LYS A 37 8.51 -17.57 -5.03
N PRO A 38 8.52 -17.40 -6.37
CA PRO A 38 7.30 -17.47 -7.18
C PRO A 38 6.53 -18.76 -6.90
N GLN A 39 5.22 -18.67 -6.77
CA GLN A 39 4.36 -19.83 -6.54
C GLN A 39 4.20 -20.71 -7.80
N PHE A 40 4.44 -20.12 -8.98
CA PHE A 40 4.40 -20.79 -10.28
C PHE A 40 5.38 -20.11 -11.24
N ALA A 41 5.76 -20.79 -12.31
CA ALA A 41 6.85 -20.40 -13.22
C ALA A 41 6.66 -19.00 -13.86
N ASP A 42 5.39 -18.60 -14.10
CA ASP A 42 5.05 -17.33 -14.74
C ASP A 42 4.47 -16.32 -13.74
N ASP A 43 4.81 -16.43 -12.45
CA ASP A 43 4.35 -15.48 -11.45
C ASP A 43 5.09 -14.15 -11.63
N PRO A 44 4.39 -13.06 -12.00
CA PRO A 44 5.01 -11.78 -12.25
C PRO A 44 5.31 -10.99 -10.96
N ALA A 45 4.92 -11.50 -9.79
CA ALA A 45 5.14 -10.84 -8.51
C ALA A 45 6.63 -10.84 -8.15
N ARG A 46 7.07 -9.78 -7.47
CA ARG A 46 8.44 -9.60 -6.96
C ARG A 46 8.52 -9.79 -5.44
N SER A 47 7.37 -9.88 -4.78
CA SER A 47 7.23 -10.10 -3.34
C SER A 47 5.91 -10.77 -3.01
N ASP A 48 5.79 -11.31 -1.78
CA ASP A 48 4.53 -11.87 -1.28
C ASP A 48 3.41 -10.82 -1.26
N SER A 49 3.75 -9.57 -0.94
CA SER A 49 2.81 -8.45 -0.95
C SER A 49 2.31 -8.15 -2.37
N GLU A 50 3.19 -8.16 -3.38
CA GLU A 50 2.76 -8.04 -4.78
C GLU A 50 1.89 -9.21 -5.23
N ALA A 51 2.24 -10.44 -4.86
CA ALA A 51 1.45 -11.61 -5.19
C ALA A 51 0.02 -11.51 -4.64
N GLN A 52 -0.12 -11.03 -3.39
CA GLN A 52 -1.43 -10.77 -2.78
C GLN A 52 -2.18 -9.65 -3.49
N ALA A 53 -1.52 -8.54 -3.83
CA ALA A 53 -2.13 -7.42 -4.55
C ALA A 53 -2.63 -7.85 -5.94
N LEU A 54 -1.80 -8.55 -6.71
CA LEU A 54 -2.17 -9.09 -8.03
C LEU A 54 -3.31 -10.11 -7.92
N GLY A 55 -3.26 -10.98 -6.91
CA GLY A 55 -4.34 -11.92 -6.62
C GLY A 55 -5.67 -11.22 -6.36
N TYR A 56 -5.66 -10.16 -5.55
CA TYR A 56 -6.83 -9.34 -5.29
C TYR A 56 -7.36 -8.68 -6.57
N MET A 57 -6.51 -8.05 -7.37
CA MET A 57 -6.91 -7.43 -8.64
C MET A 57 -7.58 -8.44 -9.57
N ARG A 58 -6.98 -9.61 -9.76
CA ARG A 58 -7.54 -10.69 -10.61
C ARG A 58 -8.92 -11.14 -10.12
N VAL A 59 -9.14 -11.18 -8.80
CA VAL A 59 -10.45 -11.53 -8.23
C VAL A 59 -11.48 -10.44 -8.52
N VAL A 60 -11.12 -9.16 -8.36
CA VAL A 60 -12.01 -8.02 -8.67
C VAL A 60 -12.37 -7.99 -10.15
N LEU A 61 -11.39 -8.13 -11.05
CA LEU A 61 -11.61 -8.13 -12.50
C LEU A 61 -12.55 -9.26 -12.93
N ARG A 62 -12.36 -10.47 -12.40
CA ARG A 62 -13.29 -11.60 -12.66
C ARG A 62 -14.67 -11.35 -12.09
N ALA A 63 -14.77 -10.76 -10.91
CA ALA A 63 -16.06 -10.40 -10.32
C ALA A 63 -16.78 -9.35 -11.15
N GLN A 64 -16.10 -8.31 -11.64
CA GLN A 64 -16.66 -7.31 -12.54
C GLN A 64 -17.20 -7.94 -13.83
N ASN A 65 -16.44 -8.81 -14.47
CA ASN A 65 -16.89 -9.53 -15.66
C ASN A 65 -18.12 -10.41 -15.38
N THR A 66 -18.16 -11.08 -14.23
CA THR A 66 -19.30 -11.90 -13.83
C THR A 66 -20.54 -11.05 -13.53
N TYR A 67 -20.33 -9.90 -12.86
CA TYR A 67 -21.38 -8.95 -12.54
C TYR A 67 -21.98 -8.37 -13.83
N LYS A 68 -21.16 -7.90 -14.76
CA LYS A 68 -21.61 -7.36 -16.06
C LYS A 68 -22.41 -8.37 -16.87
N LYS A 69 -22.00 -9.65 -16.88
CA LYS A 69 -22.76 -10.71 -17.55
C LYS A 69 -24.16 -10.91 -16.98
N ARG A 70 -24.36 -10.66 -15.69
CA ARG A 70 -25.66 -10.83 -15.00
C ARG A 70 -26.55 -9.61 -15.05
N HIS A 71 -25.94 -8.42 -15.02
CA HIS A 71 -26.64 -7.14 -14.82
C HIS A 71 -26.57 -6.22 -16.05
N SER A 72 -25.83 -6.61 -17.09
CA SER A 72 -25.58 -5.81 -18.31
C SER A 72 -24.81 -4.51 -18.10
N HIS A 73 -24.28 -4.29 -16.89
CA HIS A 73 -23.42 -3.17 -16.53
C HIS A 73 -22.38 -3.59 -15.50
N TYR A 74 -21.31 -2.79 -15.33
CA TYR A 74 -20.32 -3.03 -14.27
C TYR A 74 -20.86 -2.63 -12.90
N ALA A 75 -20.34 -3.25 -11.84
CA ALA A 75 -20.65 -2.83 -10.48
C ALA A 75 -20.02 -1.46 -10.19
N GLU A 76 -20.81 -0.59 -9.58
CA GLU A 76 -20.43 0.81 -9.30
C GLU A 76 -19.47 0.93 -8.10
N SER A 77 -19.30 -0.13 -7.34
CA SER A 77 -18.43 -0.16 -6.16
C SER A 77 -17.95 -1.57 -5.85
N LEU A 78 -16.85 -1.68 -5.10
CA LEU A 78 -16.41 -2.96 -4.55
C LEU A 78 -17.47 -3.60 -3.65
N HIS A 79 -18.28 -2.80 -2.97
CA HIS A 79 -19.35 -3.31 -2.13
C HIS A 79 -20.46 -4.00 -2.95
N ALA A 80 -20.81 -3.45 -4.12
CA ALA A 80 -21.77 -4.05 -5.04
C ALA A 80 -21.28 -5.40 -5.61
N LEU A 81 -19.96 -5.61 -5.67
CA LEU A 81 -19.37 -6.90 -6.08
C LEU A 81 -19.48 -7.99 -5.02
N ALA A 82 -19.79 -7.66 -3.76
CA ALA A 82 -19.77 -8.62 -2.66
C ALA A 82 -20.72 -9.81 -2.93
N GLY A 83 -20.16 -11.02 -2.91
CA GLY A 83 -20.89 -12.25 -3.25
C GLY A 83 -20.89 -12.60 -4.72
N THR A 84 -20.21 -11.84 -5.58
CA THR A 84 -20.05 -12.15 -7.00
C THR A 84 -18.79 -12.99 -7.24
N GLY A 85 -18.96 -14.21 -7.72
CA GLY A 85 -17.84 -15.14 -7.92
C GLY A 85 -17.08 -15.37 -6.62
N SER A 86 -15.75 -15.21 -6.69
CA SER A 86 -14.87 -15.36 -5.54
C SER A 86 -14.71 -14.07 -4.69
N PHE A 87 -15.38 -12.97 -5.05
CA PHE A 87 -15.27 -11.71 -4.32
C PHE A 87 -16.20 -11.70 -3.11
N THR A 88 -15.64 -11.84 -1.93
CA THR A 88 -16.40 -11.99 -0.69
C THR A 88 -16.80 -10.66 -0.07
N LYS A 89 -17.80 -10.68 0.85
CA LYS A 89 -18.17 -9.50 1.65
C LYS A 89 -16.96 -8.95 2.45
N ARG A 90 -16.10 -9.83 2.99
CA ARG A 90 -14.89 -9.42 3.71
C ARG A 90 -13.91 -8.65 2.81
N MET A 91 -13.79 -9.04 1.55
CA MET A 91 -12.95 -8.33 0.58
C MET A 91 -13.48 -6.94 0.23
N ALA A 92 -14.77 -6.70 0.37
CA ALA A 92 -15.40 -5.40 0.13
C ALA A 92 -15.31 -4.42 1.31
N GLN A 93 -15.05 -4.91 2.53
CA GLN A 93 -15.13 -4.11 3.76
C GLN A 93 -13.97 -3.13 3.97
N THR A 94 -12.82 -3.40 3.40
CA THR A 94 -11.64 -2.55 3.55
C THR A 94 -10.90 -2.41 2.23
N THR A 95 -10.27 -1.26 2.05
CA THR A 95 -9.33 -0.97 0.95
C THR A 95 -7.88 -1.30 1.34
N ASP A 96 -7.61 -1.48 2.62
CA ASP A 96 -6.29 -1.90 3.12
C ASP A 96 -6.02 -3.37 2.76
N ARG A 97 -4.86 -3.63 2.15
CA ARG A 97 -4.41 -4.93 1.67
C ARG A 97 -2.95 -5.19 2.07
N GLY A 98 -2.67 -5.10 3.35
CA GLY A 98 -1.31 -5.24 3.88
C GLY A 98 -0.45 -4.05 3.47
N ASP A 99 0.55 -4.26 2.61
CA ASP A 99 1.43 -3.19 2.14
C ASP A 99 0.81 -2.33 1.03
N TYR A 100 -0.44 -2.63 0.64
CA TYR A 100 -1.16 -1.93 -0.43
C TYR A 100 -2.46 -1.31 0.04
N THR A 101 -2.87 -0.26 -0.66
CA THR A 101 -4.21 0.33 -0.59
C THR A 101 -4.89 0.18 -1.94
N ALA A 102 -6.07 -0.43 -1.95
CA ALA A 102 -6.90 -0.54 -3.14
C ALA A 102 -7.74 0.72 -3.33
N SER A 103 -7.86 1.22 -4.55
CA SER A 103 -8.81 2.25 -4.94
C SER A 103 -9.62 1.78 -6.13
N PHE A 104 -10.91 2.01 -6.11
CA PHE A 104 -11.84 1.65 -7.17
C PHE A 104 -12.63 2.87 -7.59
N LEU A 105 -12.60 3.17 -8.87
CA LEU A 105 -13.35 4.26 -9.49
C LEU A 105 -14.30 3.68 -10.53
N TYR A 106 -15.56 4.09 -10.52
CA TYR A 106 -16.54 3.80 -11.54
C TYR A 106 -17.00 5.09 -12.19
N ARG A 107 -17.15 5.07 -13.51
CA ARG A 107 -17.70 6.17 -14.30
C ARG A 107 -18.69 5.63 -15.31
N ARG A 108 -19.83 6.28 -15.40
CA ARG A 108 -20.85 6.02 -16.43
C ARG A 108 -21.21 7.32 -17.12
N GLU A 109 -20.90 7.42 -18.39
CA GLU A 109 -21.26 8.56 -19.23
C GLU A 109 -22.59 8.32 -19.97
N SER A 110 -22.83 7.05 -20.36
CA SER A 110 -24.07 6.59 -21.00
C SER A 110 -24.21 5.08 -20.73
N PRO A 111 -25.39 4.46 -21.03
CA PRO A 111 -25.56 3.01 -20.88
C PRO A 111 -24.49 2.17 -21.60
N ASP A 112 -23.94 2.68 -22.72
CA ASP A 112 -22.95 1.99 -23.54
C ASP A 112 -21.50 2.43 -23.24
N ARG A 113 -21.32 3.42 -22.36
CA ARG A 113 -20.02 3.98 -21.96
C ARG A 113 -19.84 3.90 -20.47
N GLU A 114 -19.53 2.72 -20.02
CA GLU A 114 -19.21 2.44 -18.63
C GLU A 114 -17.76 2.03 -18.50
N GLN A 115 -17.07 2.61 -17.55
CA GLN A 115 -15.67 2.36 -17.27
C GLN A 115 -15.48 2.17 -15.77
N PHE A 116 -14.51 1.35 -15.42
CA PHE A 116 -14.00 1.33 -14.06
C PHE A 116 -12.48 1.31 -14.09
N ALA A 117 -11.87 1.81 -13.02
CA ALA A 117 -10.45 1.71 -12.79
C ALA A 117 -10.21 1.11 -11.40
N LEU A 118 -9.28 0.18 -11.32
CA LEU A 118 -8.81 -0.42 -10.08
C LEU A 118 -7.33 -0.15 -9.94
N THR A 119 -6.94 0.49 -8.85
CA THR A 119 -5.53 0.72 -8.52
C THR A 119 -5.12 0.01 -7.25
N MET A 120 -3.88 -0.48 -7.21
CA MET A 120 -3.23 -0.94 -5.99
C MET A 120 -1.99 -0.06 -5.79
N THR A 121 -2.07 0.81 -4.79
CA THR A 121 -0.97 1.72 -4.45
C THR A 121 -0.22 1.17 -3.25
N PRO A 122 1.09 0.91 -3.37
CA PRO A 122 1.88 0.47 -2.24
C PRO A 122 2.04 1.60 -1.21
N LYS A 123 2.09 1.27 0.06
CA LYS A 123 2.37 2.24 1.14
C LYS A 123 3.80 2.79 1.03
N HIS A 124 4.71 1.98 0.48
CA HIS A 124 6.09 2.35 0.15
C HIS A 124 6.39 1.84 -1.26
N LEU A 125 6.64 2.74 -2.18
CA LEU A 125 6.97 2.39 -3.57
C LEU A 125 8.47 2.08 -3.67
N ASP A 126 8.81 0.86 -4.09
CA ASP A 126 10.17 0.38 -4.29
C ASP A 126 10.21 -0.76 -5.32
N SER A 127 11.39 -1.35 -5.54
CA SER A 127 11.56 -2.44 -6.50
C SER A 127 10.79 -3.73 -6.17
N SER A 128 10.34 -3.89 -4.92
CA SER A 128 9.58 -5.04 -4.41
C SER A 128 8.09 -4.74 -4.21
N HIS A 129 7.70 -3.46 -4.40
CA HIS A 129 6.33 -2.98 -4.19
C HIS A 129 5.95 -2.00 -5.30
N ARG A 130 5.71 -2.53 -6.50
CA ARG A 130 5.22 -1.75 -7.64
C ARG A 130 3.78 -1.32 -7.40
N SER A 131 3.40 -0.16 -7.96
CA SER A 131 1.98 0.20 -8.10
C SER A 131 1.35 -0.58 -9.25
N PHE A 132 0.05 -0.85 -9.16
CA PHE A 132 -0.69 -1.56 -10.21
C PHE A 132 -1.96 -0.80 -10.58
N PHE A 133 -2.34 -0.94 -11.85
CA PHE A 133 -3.53 -0.34 -12.44
C PHE A 133 -4.21 -1.32 -13.38
N ALA A 134 -5.54 -1.35 -13.40
CA ALA A 134 -6.32 -2.11 -14.35
C ALA A 134 -7.66 -1.44 -14.63
N GLU A 135 -8.18 -1.65 -15.81
CA GLU A 135 -9.50 -1.20 -16.29
C GLU A 135 -10.34 -2.36 -16.82
N GLU A 136 -11.39 -2.02 -17.55
CA GLU A 136 -12.35 -2.95 -18.14
C GLU A 136 -11.76 -3.92 -19.17
N ASP A 137 -10.60 -3.61 -19.77
CA ASP A 137 -9.88 -4.52 -20.66
C ASP A 137 -9.30 -5.74 -19.93
N GLY A 138 -9.23 -5.67 -18.60
CA GLY A 138 -8.75 -6.73 -17.73
C GLY A 138 -7.22 -6.88 -17.71
N ALA A 139 -6.48 -6.02 -18.43
CA ALA A 139 -5.04 -6.01 -18.35
C ALA A 139 -4.56 -5.32 -17.06
N ILE A 140 -3.54 -5.89 -16.43
CA ILE A 140 -2.91 -5.26 -15.26
C ILE A 140 -1.62 -4.61 -15.74
N HIS A 141 -1.46 -3.34 -15.41
CA HIS A 141 -0.26 -2.54 -15.66
C HIS A 141 0.50 -2.34 -14.36
N ALA A 142 1.82 -2.22 -14.42
CA ALA A 142 2.66 -2.01 -13.23
C ALA A 142 3.73 -0.94 -13.46
N ASP A 143 4.04 -0.19 -12.40
CA ASP A 143 5.10 0.82 -12.40
C ASP A 143 5.81 0.79 -11.04
N ASP A 144 7.14 0.85 -11.06
CA ASP A 144 7.98 0.80 -9.86
C ASP A 144 8.51 2.17 -9.40
N GLN A 145 8.22 3.24 -10.15
CA GLN A 145 8.71 4.60 -9.87
C GLN A 145 7.60 5.60 -9.59
N LYS A 146 6.39 5.33 -10.07
CA LYS A 146 5.23 6.22 -9.97
C LYS A 146 3.92 5.43 -9.92
N PRO A 147 2.80 6.06 -9.61
CA PRO A 147 1.49 5.42 -9.76
C PRO A 147 1.29 4.85 -11.16
N ALA A 148 0.93 3.58 -11.26
CA ALA A 148 0.68 2.92 -12.54
C ALA A 148 -0.55 3.50 -13.24
N SER A 149 -0.52 3.50 -14.56
CA SER A 149 -1.58 3.95 -15.46
C SER A 149 -1.66 3.04 -16.68
N LEU A 150 -2.54 3.35 -17.63
CA LEU A 150 -2.61 2.66 -18.93
C LEU A 150 -1.30 2.69 -19.72
N ASP A 151 -0.49 3.74 -19.53
CA ASP A 151 0.79 3.89 -20.23
C ASP A 151 1.91 3.05 -19.60
N SER A 152 1.67 2.51 -18.41
CA SER A 152 2.64 1.67 -17.73
C SER A 152 2.72 0.28 -18.37
N PRO A 153 3.87 -0.44 -18.26
CA PRO A 153 4.02 -1.77 -18.82
C PRO A 153 2.97 -2.77 -18.32
N LYS A 154 2.47 -3.62 -19.19
CA LYS A 154 1.57 -4.72 -18.80
C LYS A 154 2.33 -5.78 -18.01
N VAL A 155 1.72 -6.24 -16.94
CA VAL A 155 2.18 -7.39 -16.17
C VAL A 155 1.89 -8.65 -17.00
N ARG A 156 2.93 -9.42 -17.25
CA ARG A 156 2.85 -10.68 -18.02
C ARG A 156 2.95 -11.86 -17.10
#